data_d9fade34939810bb8b4b631e7ceb9a7c
#
_entry.id   d9fade34939810bb8b4b631e7ceb9a7c
#
_cell.length_a   1.000
_cell.length_b   1.000
_cell.length_c   1.000
_cell.angle_alpha   90.00
_cell.angle_beta   90.00
_cell.angle_gamma   90.00
#
_symmetry.space_group_name_H-M   'P 1'
#
loop_
_entity.id
_entity.type
_entity.pdbx_description
1 polymer ?
#
loop_
_entity_poly.entity_id
_entity_poly.type
_entity_poly.pdbx_seq_one_letter_code
_entity_poly.pdbx_strand_id
1 'polypeptide(L)'
;MVDGPDHRGARALALLLACALTGCPEQRPESLKQPPRPPQGALAAGAGSLPDVLTLRRPEGAEWFGLYIAGKKAGWQSYELVRELRDGKDVLVQKGGALIRVILDGKQVERRMEEERVYEARPGGRLLSLAARFSGDGGDRVVKGSCLRDRCTLRIESPGAEPEERVLEGITENADFADGERLVAQRHGALRGHLIETLKVRPRETEIAFVRRERLVAPGVEEEVSVVTEQEVGDKLPTEWRIADDGRVVDMRQGEGVLVRAEPEVRAKALENVELFALGRVPVPRPLPRDVPATIVYQLAGLPRGFWTDDARQRFTPGSDGTVSLAVTARTPLAADPARDTPLAQAAKGADPEDVSANGSADSDHPAIVALARQVAGDARGAYAAALRLSTTVHERLRTAYGASHDRASDVLAAGRGDCSEHAVLTVALARALGIPSREVYGLVYASMDGKDALYWHAWVEVRSAGEWIAIDPTFGQPVADATHVALSGRDRSDAGGLIAALQVKGVEVRPAESPRQAGKTAAAQQEPRNK
;
A
#
# COMPACT_ATOMS: atom_id res chain seq x y z
N MET A 1 -14.25 -39.33 -3.36
CA MET A 1 -14.44 -38.43 -2.20
C MET A 1 -13.73 -37.18 -2.61
N VAL A 2 -14.50 -36.15 -2.95
CA VAL A 2 -13.96 -34.85 -3.42
C VAL A 2 -13.95 -33.97 -2.19
N ASP A 3 -12.75 -33.67 -1.69
CA ASP A 3 -12.57 -32.72 -0.60
C ASP A 3 -13.02 -31.33 -1.07
N GLY A 4 -13.97 -30.75 -0.34
CA GLY A 4 -14.47 -29.40 -0.58
C GLY A 4 -13.44 -28.34 -0.17
N PRO A 5 -13.46 -27.16 -0.80
CA PRO A 5 -12.50 -26.11 -0.53
C PRO A 5 -12.72 -25.47 0.83
N ASP A 6 -11.66 -25.39 1.61
CA ASP A 6 -11.57 -24.68 2.89
C ASP A 6 -11.72 -23.16 2.71
N HIS A 7 -12.48 -22.51 3.58
CA HIS A 7 -12.90 -21.10 3.50
C HIS A 7 -12.16 -20.21 4.52
N ARG A 8 -11.55 -19.06 4.11
CA ARG A 8 -10.73 -18.21 5.03
C ARG A 8 -10.53 -16.73 4.59
N GLY A 9 -10.84 -15.70 5.35
CA GLY A 9 -10.35 -14.38 5.72
C GLY A 9 -10.75 -13.02 5.19
N ALA A 10 -11.31 -12.15 6.00
CA ALA A 10 -11.79 -10.79 5.67
C ALA A 10 -10.74 -9.66 5.68
N ARG A 11 -9.65 -9.78 6.45
CA ARG A 11 -8.58 -8.77 6.54
C ARG A 11 -7.60 -8.75 5.35
N ALA A 12 -7.75 -9.68 4.44
CA ALA A 12 -6.87 -9.88 3.29
C ALA A 12 -7.04 -8.84 2.16
N LEU A 13 -8.10 -8.05 2.19
CA LEU A 13 -8.53 -7.32 0.99
C LEU A 13 -7.74 -6.08 0.67
N ALA A 14 -7.50 -5.20 1.64
CA ALA A 14 -6.68 -4.01 1.43
C ALA A 14 -5.25 -4.41 0.97
N LEU A 15 -4.76 -5.53 1.50
CA LEU A 15 -3.47 -6.11 1.13
C LEU A 15 -3.45 -6.70 -0.30
N LEU A 16 -4.47 -7.46 -0.69
CA LEU A 16 -4.50 -8.06 -2.03
C LEU A 16 -4.63 -7.02 -3.14
N LEU A 17 -5.37 -5.93 -2.87
CA LEU A 17 -5.48 -4.82 -3.83
C LEU A 17 -4.17 -4.04 -3.93
N ALA A 18 -3.51 -3.77 -2.81
CA ALA A 18 -2.18 -3.17 -2.78
C ALA A 18 -1.19 -4.02 -3.60
N CYS A 19 -1.18 -5.36 -3.43
CA CYS A 19 -0.31 -6.26 -4.16
C CYS A 19 -0.63 -6.39 -5.66
N ALA A 20 -1.89 -6.18 -6.06
CA ALA A 20 -2.26 -6.17 -7.47
C ALA A 20 -1.78 -4.91 -8.19
N LEU A 21 -1.57 -3.82 -7.47
CA LEU A 21 -1.23 -2.52 -8.03
C LEU A 21 0.17 -2.05 -7.68
N THR A 22 0.74 -2.51 -6.60
CA THR A 22 2.05 -2.02 -6.11
C THR A 22 2.53 -2.81 -4.86
N GLY A 23 3.83 -2.92 -4.53
CA GLY A 23 4.46 -3.46 -3.31
C GLY A 23 4.88 -2.40 -2.29
N CYS A 24 5.01 -2.69 -1.04
CA CYS A 24 5.24 -1.96 0.22
C CYS A 24 6.49 -1.10 0.36
N PRO A 25 6.73 -0.24 1.29
CA PRO A 25 6.66 -0.28 2.75
C PRO A 25 6.55 1.03 3.58
N GLU A 26 6.90 0.97 4.82
CA GLU A 26 6.89 1.72 6.06
C GLU A 26 7.53 3.14 6.09
N GLN A 27 7.05 4.12 6.86
CA GLN A 27 7.18 4.57 8.23
C GLN A 27 6.81 6.05 8.52
N ARG A 28 6.75 6.37 9.82
CA ARG A 28 6.15 7.54 10.47
C ARG A 28 6.76 8.91 10.14
N PRO A 29 5.96 9.97 10.19
CA PRO A 29 6.41 11.30 10.61
C PRO A 29 5.79 11.77 11.93
N GLU A 30 6.55 12.63 12.62
CA GLU A 30 6.18 13.28 13.88
C GLU A 30 4.91 14.13 13.79
N SER A 31 4.20 14.10 14.91
CA SER A 31 3.22 15.07 15.41
C SER A 31 2.31 15.76 14.39
N LEU A 32 1.21 15.12 14.06
CA LEU A 32 -0.01 15.84 13.71
C LEU A 32 -0.89 15.93 14.95
N LYS A 33 -1.33 17.18 15.22
CA LYS A 33 -2.23 17.53 16.32
C LYS A 33 -3.39 16.55 16.41
N GLN A 34 -3.63 16.06 17.62
CA GLN A 34 -4.74 15.18 17.96
C GLN A 34 -6.02 15.60 17.24
N PRO A 35 -6.75 14.66 16.60
CA PRO A 35 -8.11 14.93 16.17
C PRO A 35 -8.95 15.35 17.38
N PRO A 36 -9.98 16.18 17.19
CA PRO A 36 -10.82 16.63 18.29
C PRO A 36 -11.38 15.40 19.02
N ARG A 37 -11.25 15.38 20.35
CA ARG A 37 -11.87 14.35 21.18
C ARG A 37 -13.34 14.22 20.78
N PRO A 38 -13.83 13.00 20.57
CA PRO A 38 -15.27 12.80 20.40
C PRO A 38 -16.00 13.40 21.62
N PRO A 39 -17.17 14.00 21.44
CA PRO A 39 -17.91 14.59 22.54
C PRO A 39 -18.19 13.49 23.56
N GLN A 40 -17.82 13.75 24.82
CA GLN A 40 -18.22 12.91 25.94
C GLN A 40 -19.75 13.05 26.13
N GLY A 41 -20.51 12.35 25.31
CA GLY A 41 -21.93 12.11 25.51
C GLY A 41 -22.09 11.04 26.56
N ALA A 42 -22.72 11.40 27.68
CA ALA A 42 -23.05 10.49 28.74
C ALA A 42 -23.80 9.27 28.19
N LEU A 43 -23.19 8.09 28.30
CA LEU A 43 -23.87 6.82 28.11
C LEU A 43 -24.98 6.72 29.14
N ALA A 44 -26.22 6.72 28.69
CA ALA A 44 -27.37 6.35 29.53
C ALA A 44 -27.14 4.90 30.00
N ALA A 45 -26.95 4.72 31.28
CA ALA A 45 -26.76 3.45 31.94
C ALA A 45 -28.04 2.59 31.84
N GLY A 46 -28.10 1.78 30.80
CA GLY A 46 -28.94 0.57 30.78
C GLY A 46 -28.08 -0.60 31.26
N ALA A 47 -28.47 -1.25 32.33
CA ALA A 47 -27.74 -2.27 33.05
C ALA A 47 -27.61 -3.60 32.26
N GLY A 48 -26.83 -3.64 31.20
CA GLY A 48 -26.30 -4.82 30.52
C GLY A 48 -24.80 -4.65 30.33
N SER A 49 -24.00 -5.70 30.56
CA SER A 49 -22.58 -5.67 30.24
C SER A 49 -22.40 -5.35 28.75
N LEU A 50 -21.44 -4.47 28.41
CA LEU A 50 -21.08 -4.21 27.02
C LEU A 50 -20.72 -5.54 26.31
N PRO A 51 -21.13 -5.74 25.05
CA PRO A 51 -20.78 -6.93 24.29
C PRO A 51 -19.26 -7.10 24.21
N ASP A 52 -18.78 -8.33 24.28
CA ASP A 52 -17.40 -8.72 24.07
C ASP A 52 -17.28 -9.63 22.84
N VAL A 53 -16.07 -10.01 22.46
CA VAL A 53 -15.84 -10.83 21.26
C VAL A 53 -16.58 -12.17 21.27
N LEU A 54 -16.92 -12.71 22.44
CA LEU A 54 -17.66 -13.97 22.59
C LEU A 54 -19.18 -13.78 22.52
N THR A 55 -19.67 -12.57 22.77
CA THR A 55 -21.09 -12.23 22.88
C THR A 55 -21.57 -11.27 21.79
N LEU A 56 -20.72 -10.96 20.80
CA LEU A 56 -21.07 -10.13 19.66
C LEU A 56 -22.25 -10.70 18.87
N ARG A 57 -23.16 -9.80 18.47
CA ARG A 57 -24.14 -10.14 17.43
C ARG A 57 -23.43 -10.26 16.11
N ARG A 58 -23.62 -11.38 15.42
CA ARG A 58 -23.04 -11.66 14.09
C ARG A 58 -23.84 -12.77 13.40
N PRO A 59 -23.80 -12.86 12.06
CA PRO A 59 -24.31 -14.00 11.33
C PRO A 59 -23.66 -15.31 11.77
N GLU A 60 -24.39 -16.41 11.63
CA GLU A 60 -23.84 -17.75 11.84
C GLU A 60 -23.15 -18.27 10.57
N GLY A 61 -22.02 -18.97 10.76
CA GLY A 61 -21.24 -19.57 9.69
C GLY A 61 -20.37 -18.59 8.90
N ALA A 62 -19.94 -19.03 7.73
CA ALA A 62 -19.08 -18.25 6.86
C ALA A 62 -19.85 -17.14 6.12
N GLU A 63 -19.34 -15.94 6.20
CA GLU A 63 -19.84 -14.78 5.46
C GLU A 63 -19.06 -14.60 4.15
N TRP A 64 -19.77 -14.20 3.11
CA TRP A 64 -19.20 -14.03 1.77
C TRP A 64 -19.43 -12.62 1.25
N PHE A 65 -18.44 -12.13 0.52
CA PHE A 65 -18.42 -10.78 0.00
C PHE A 65 -17.91 -10.77 -1.44
N GLY A 66 -18.57 -10.03 -2.32
CA GLY A 66 -18.05 -9.68 -3.63
C GLY A 66 -17.12 -8.48 -3.54
N LEU A 67 -15.93 -8.58 -4.16
CA LEU A 67 -14.96 -7.50 -4.27
C LEU A 67 -15.11 -6.80 -5.61
N TYR A 68 -15.28 -5.49 -5.55
CA TYR A 68 -15.45 -4.63 -6.72
C TYR A 68 -14.34 -3.59 -6.81
N ILE A 69 -13.76 -3.44 -7.99
CA ILE A 69 -12.81 -2.37 -8.33
C ILE A 69 -13.50 -1.50 -9.37
N ALA A 70 -13.67 -0.19 -9.08
CA ALA A 70 -14.38 0.75 -9.94
C ALA A 70 -15.73 0.19 -10.46
N GLY A 71 -16.49 -0.47 -9.59
CA GLY A 71 -17.80 -1.05 -9.88
C GLY A 71 -17.80 -2.38 -10.63
N LYS A 72 -16.63 -2.95 -10.98
CA LYS A 72 -16.48 -4.27 -11.63
C LYS A 72 -16.09 -5.34 -10.63
N LYS A 73 -16.75 -6.49 -10.65
CA LYS A 73 -16.48 -7.58 -9.71
C LYS A 73 -15.18 -8.30 -10.05
N ALA A 74 -14.11 -7.93 -9.36
CA ALA A 74 -12.76 -8.45 -9.56
C ALA A 74 -12.40 -9.63 -8.64
N GLY A 75 -13.19 -9.89 -7.60
CA GLY A 75 -12.84 -10.90 -6.64
C GLY A 75 -13.95 -11.22 -5.65
N TRP A 76 -13.59 -12.01 -4.67
CA TRP A 76 -14.44 -12.37 -3.54
C TRP A 76 -13.61 -12.48 -2.26
N GLN A 77 -14.32 -12.45 -1.14
CA GLN A 77 -13.77 -12.60 0.19
C GLN A 77 -14.72 -13.43 1.04
N SER A 78 -14.18 -14.21 1.98
CA SER A 78 -14.95 -14.91 3.00
C SER A 78 -14.37 -14.70 4.38
N TYR A 79 -15.21 -14.79 5.40
CA TYR A 79 -14.84 -14.64 6.80
C TYR A 79 -15.67 -15.57 7.67
N GLU A 80 -15.03 -16.18 8.66
CA GLU A 80 -15.67 -16.99 9.66
C GLU A 80 -14.94 -16.88 10.99
N LEU A 81 -15.67 -16.76 12.11
CA LEU A 81 -15.11 -16.83 13.45
C LEU A 81 -15.85 -17.91 14.23
N VAL A 82 -15.12 -18.94 14.62
CA VAL A 82 -15.66 -20.09 15.36
C VAL A 82 -14.98 -20.27 16.70
N ARG A 83 -15.75 -20.74 17.68
CA ARG A 83 -15.21 -21.19 18.98
C ARG A 83 -15.15 -22.70 18.97
N GLU A 84 -13.99 -23.26 19.26
CA GLU A 84 -13.76 -24.70 19.23
C GLU A 84 -12.75 -25.15 20.28
N LEU A 85 -12.69 -26.46 20.53
CA LEU A 85 -11.67 -27.08 21.37
C LEU A 85 -10.52 -27.58 20.50
N ARG A 86 -9.31 -27.05 20.72
CA ARG A 86 -8.04 -27.56 20.12
C ARG A 86 -7.10 -28.01 21.24
N ASP A 87 -6.68 -29.25 21.19
CA ASP A 87 -5.81 -29.85 22.22
C ASP A 87 -6.31 -29.63 23.66
N GLY A 88 -7.64 -29.72 23.85
CA GLY A 88 -8.30 -29.52 25.13
C GLY A 88 -8.39 -28.08 25.62
N LYS A 89 -7.98 -27.11 24.80
CA LYS A 89 -8.09 -25.67 25.09
C LYS A 89 -9.23 -25.04 24.30
N ASP A 90 -9.96 -24.17 24.96
CA ASP A 90 -11.04 -23.38 24.35
C ASP A 90 -10.40 -22.21 23.57
N VAL A 91 -10.62 -22.18 22.26
CA VAL A 91 -10.01 -21.21 21.36
C VAL A 91 -11.05 -20.57 20.45
N LEU A 92 -10.75 -19.33 20.03
CA LEU A 92 -11.41 -18.66 18.91
C LEU A 92 -10.54 -18.82 17.68
N VAL A 93 -11.13 -19.30 16.62
CA VAL A 93 -10.46 -19.48 15.33
C VAL A 93 -11.10 -18.56 14.30
N GLN A 94 -10.34 -17.59 13.88
CA GLN A 94 -10.66 -16.72 12.74
C GLN A 94 -10.16 -17.40 11.47
N LYS A 95 -11.04 -17.63 10.53
CA LYS A 95 -10.72 -18.17 9.22
C LYS A 95 -11.10 -17.20 8.13
N GLY A 96 -10.32 -17.20 7.08
CA GLY A 96 -10.63 -16.38 5.99
C GLY A 96 -9.97 -16.66 4.67
N GLY A 97 -10.65 -16.36 3.54
CA GLY A 97 -10.15 -16.48 2.18
C GLY A 97 -10.48 -15.26 1.34
N ALA A 98 -9.61 -14.97 0.39
CA ALA A 98 -9.87 -13.97 -0.62
C ALA A 98 -9.27 -14.40 -1.97
N LEU A 99 -9.90 -13.96 -3.04
CA LEU A 99 -9.41 -14.14 -4.40
C LEU A 99 -9.62 -12.85 -5.18
N ILE A 100 -8.59 -12.42 -5.88
CA ILE A 100 -8.68 -11.38 -6.90
C ILE A 100 -8.30 -12.00 -8.24
N ARG A 101 -9.11 -11.70 -9.27
CA ARG A 101 -8.84 -12.05 -10.66
C ARG A 101 -9.01 -10.82 -11.53
N VAL A 102 -7.93 -10.44 -12.21
CA VAL A 102 -7.91 -9.28 -13.10
C VAL A 102 -7.19 -9.64 -14.39
N ILE A 103 -7.38 -8.82 -15.42
CA ILE A 103 -6.62 -8.90 -16.66
C ILE A 103 -5.60 -7.75 -16.65
N LEU A 104 -4.34 -8.08 -16.86
CA LEU A 104 -3.22 -7.15 -16.98
C LEU A 104 -2.51 -7.45 -18.31
N ASP A 105 -2.46 -6.49 -19.21
CA ASP A 105 -1.83 -6.63 -20.53
C ASP A 105 -2.33 -7.89 -21.27
N GLY A 106 -3.66 -8.08 -21.30
CA GLY A 106 -4.32 -9.21 -21.94
C GLY A 106 -4.13 -10.57 -21.25
N LYS A 107 -3.41 -10.63 -20.13
CA LYS A 107 -3.20 -11.87 -19.35
C LYS A 107 -4.07 -11.87 -18.11
N GLN A 108 -4.72 -12.98 -17.85
CA GLN A 108 -5.44 -13.17 -16.60
C GLN A 108 -4.42 -13.43 -15.48
N VAL A 109 -4.51 -12.62 -14.42
CA VAL A 109 -3.75 -12.75 -13.18
C VAL A 109 -4.72 -13.09 -12.07
N GLU A 110 -4.42 -14.15 -11.33
CA GLU A 110 -5.20 -14.56 -10.17
C GLU A 110 -4.31 -14.62 -8.94
N ARG A 111 -4.79 -14.04 -7.86
CA ARG A 111 -4.15 -14.14 -6.55
C ARG A 111 -5.17 -14.59 -5.53
N ARG A 112 -4.76 -15.58 -4.74
CA ARG A 112 -5.56 -16.13 -3.67
C ARG A 112 -4.80 -16.00 -2.36
N MET A 113 -5.53 -15.69 -1.31
CA MET A 113 -5.04 -15.74 0.05
C MET A 113 -5.96 -16.59 0.90
N GLU A 114 -5.38 -17.37 1.80
CA GLU A 114 -6.06 -18.09 2.87
C GLU A 114 -5.34 -17.81 4.17
N GLU A 115 -6.09 -17.55 5.23
CA GLU A 115 -5.50 -17.23 6.54
C GLU A 115 -6.31 -17.85 7.67
N GLU A 116 -5.61 -18.36 8.68
CA GLU A 116 -6.17 -18.80 9.94
C GLU A 116 -5.41 -18.13 11.10
N ARG A 117 -6.16 -17.60 12.07
CA ARG A 117 -5.62 -17.07 13.32
C ARG A 117 -6.34 -17.72 14.50
N VAL A 118 -5.58 -18.11 15.51
CA VAL A 118 -6.08 -18.81 16.68
C VAL A 118 -5.81 -17.97 17.92
N TYR A 119 -6.86 -17.69 18.70
CA TYR A 119 -6.78 -16.90 19.91
C TYR A 119 -7.30 -17.69 21.12
N GLU A 120 -6.86 -17.33 22.34
CA GLU A 120 -7.54 -17.78 23.55
C GLU A 120 -8.99 -17.32 23.53
N ALA A 121 -9.96 -18.21 23.82
CA ALA A 121 -11.42 -17.89 23.76
C ALA A 121 -11.88 -17.09 24.98
N ARG A 122 -11.39 -15.86 25.12
CA ARG A 122 -11.80 -14.89 26.15
C ARG A 122 -11.62 -13.46 25.66
N PRO A 123 -12.30 -12.46 26.21
CA PRO A 123 -12.05 -11.06 25.92
C PRO A 123 -10.57 -10.71 26.13
N GLY A 124 -9.94 -10.04 25.16
CA GLY A 124 -8.51 -9.76 25.17
C GLY A 124 -7.61 -11.00 25.13
N GLY A 125 -8.16 -12.17 24.77
CA GLY A 125 -7.40 -13.43 24.68
C GLY A 125 -6.27 -13.35 23.67
N ARG A 126 -5.08 -13.85 24.00
CA ARG A 126 -3.87 -13.70 23.18
C ARG A 126 -3.99 -14.44 21.86
N LEU A 127 -3.33 -13.90 20.82
CA LEU A 127 -3.02 -14.66 19.61
C LEU A 127 -2.07 -15.81 19.98
N LEU A 128 -2.43 -17.03 19.62
CA LEU A 128 -1.66 -18.25 19.90
C LEU A 128 -0.85 -18.69 18.68
N SER A 129 -1.48 -18.66 17.51
CA SER A 129 -0.84 -19.05 16.25
C SER A 129 -1.55 -18.40 15.06
N LEU A 130 -0.83 -18.36 13.95
CA LEU A 130 -1.35 -17.98 12.66
C LEU A 130 -0.80 -18.87 11.55
N ALA A 131 -1.55 -18.99 10.47
CA ALA A 131 -1.12 -19.61 9.24
C ALA A 131 -1.74 -18.83 8.06
N ALA A 132 -0.94 -18.48 7.07
CA ALA A 132 -1.41 -17.86 5.84
C ALA A 132 -0.77 -18.53 4.63
N ARG A 133 -1.53 -18.65 3.54
CA ARG A 133 -1.07 -19.12 2.23
C ARG A 133 -1.45 -18.08 1.19
N PHE A 134 -0.49 -17.68 0.40
CA PHE A 134 -0.63 -16.79 -0.74
C PHE A 134 -0.31 -17.57 -1.99
N SER A 135 -1.25 -17.66 -2.91
CA SER A 135 -1.10 -18.43 -4.17
C SER A 135 -1.29 -17.50 -5.36
N GLY A 136 -0.47 -17.69 -6.40
CA GLY A 136 -0.53 -16.92 -7.64
C GLY A 136 0.47 -17.44 -8.67
N ASP A 137 0.70 -16.69 -9.74
CA ASP A 137 1.58 -17.08 -10.85
C ASP A 137 3.06 -17.26 -10.44
N GLY A 138 3.46 -16.72 -9.28
CA GLY A 138 4.80 -16.90 -8.69
C GLY A 138 4.97 -18.19 -7.88
N GLY A 139 3.90 -18.97 -7.68
CA GLY A 139 3.84 -20.13 -6.80
C GLY A 139 3.23 -19.81 -5.43
N ASP A 140 3.27 -20.78 -4.52
CA ASP A 140 2.66 -20.66 -3.21
C ASP A 140 3.69 -20.18 -2.16
N ARG A 141 3.38 -19.08 -1.50
CA ARG A 141 4.10 -18.64 -0.30
C ARG A 141 3.28 -18.99 0.93
N VAL A 142 3.92 -19.57 1.94
CA VAL A 142 3.29 -19.98 3.19
C VAL A 142 3.97 -19.30 4.36
N VAL A 143 3.18 -18.69 5.24
CA VAL A 143 3.62 -18.10 6.50
C VAL A 143 2.92 -18.84 7.63
N LYS A 144 3.68 -19.40 8.58
CA LYS A 144 3.13 -20.07 9.76
C LYS A 144 3.90 -19.64 10.99
N GLY A 145 3.21 -19.50 12.11
CA GLY A 145 3.90 -19.17 13.33
C GLY A 145 3.09 -19.34 14.59
N SER A 146 3.79 -19.20 15.70
CA SER A 146 3.24 -19.23 17.04
C SER A 146 3.66 -17.99 17.82
N CYS A 147 2.78 -17.57 18.73
CA CYS A 147 2.99 -16.37 19.53
C CYS A 147 3.05 -16.73 21.02
N LEU A 148 4.02 -16.15 21.71
CA LEU A 148 4.16 -16.23 23.15
C LEU A 148 4.25 -14.81 23.73
N ARG A 149 3.20 -14.40 24.44
CA ARG A 149 3.02 -13.01 24.90
C ARG A 149 2.92 -12.05 23.70
N ASP A 150 3.84 -11.08 23.60
CA ASP A 150 3.95 -10.06 22.56
C ASP A 150 4.98 -10.41 21.46
N ARG A 151 5.51 -11.63 21.49
CA ARG A 151 6.53 -12.11 20.55
C ARG A 151 5.99 -13.25 19.72
N CYS A 152 6.09 -13.13 18.39
CA CYS A 152 5.68 -14.15 17.44
C CYS A 152 6.88 -14.62 16.62
N THR A 153 7.06 -15.92 16.51
CA THR A 153 8.07 -16.54 15.63
C THR A 153 7.35 -17.10 14.41
N LEU A 154 7.71 -16.60 13.25
CA LEU A 154 7.07 -16.91 11.97
C LEU A 154 8.07 -17.60 11.06
N ARG A 155 7.67 -18.73 10.49
CA ARG A 155 8.37 -19.44 9.42
C ARG A 155 7.74 -19.10 8.09
N ILE A 156 8.57 -18.68 7.15
CA ILE A 156 8.18 -18.25 5.80
C ILE A 156 8.77 -19.24 4.81
N GLU A 157 7.93 -19.79 3.96
CA GLU A 157 8.31 -20.70 2.88
C GLU A 157 7.90 -20.05 1.56
N SER A 158 8.85 -19.73 0.69
CA SER A 158 8.65 -19.14 -0.62
C SER A 158 9.17 -20.06 -1.73
N PRO A 159 8.58 -20.06 -2.93
CA PRO A 159 9.04 -20.90 -4.03
C PRO A 159 10.48 -20.60 -4.41
N GLY A 160 11.31 -21.62 -4.46
CA GLY A 160 12.71 -21.50 -4.88
C GLY A 160 13.67 -20.86 -3.86
N ALA A 161 13.19 -20.56 -2.65
CA ALA A 161 13.99 -20.03 -1.55
C ALA A 161 14.05 -21.02 -0.38
N GLU A 162 15.14 -20.96 0.40
CA GLU A 162 15.21 -21.68 1.67
C GLU A 162 14.23 -21.08 2.68
N PRO A 163 13.60 -21.90 3.54
CA PRO A 163 12.71 -21.41 4.57
C PRO A 163 13.40 -20.43 5.52
N GLU A 164 12.73 -19.30 5.80
CA GLU A 164 13.21 -18.24 6.69
C GLU A 164 12.41 -18.24 7.99
N GLU A 165 13.09 -17.96 9.11
CA GLU A 165 12.42 -17.65 10.37
C GLU A 165 12.55 -16.15 10.68
N ARG A 166 11.43 -15.54 11.07
CA ARG A 166 11.36 -14.14 11.49
C ARG A 166 10.68 -14.01 12.83
N VAL A 167 11.26 -13.19 13.69
CA VAL A 167 10.70 -12.87 15.00
C VAL A 167 10.11 -11.46 14.94
N LEU A 168 8.85 -11.36 15.30
CA LEU A 168 8.16 -10.06 15.49
C LEU A 168 7.95 -9.82 16.98
N GLU A 169 8.24 -8.62 17.44
CA GLU A 169 8.08 -8.20 18.84
C GLU A 169 7.07 -7.05 18.95
N GLY A 170 6.54 -6.82 20.14
CA GLY A 170 5.57 -5.77 20.39
C GLY A 170 4.18 -6.04 19.82
N ILE A 171 3.84 -7.29 19.49
CA ILE A 171 2.52 -7.67 18.98
C ILE A 171 1.49 -7.59 20.10
N THR A 172 0.49 -6.74 19.93
CA THR A 172 -0.63 -6.58 20.87
C THR A 172 -1.95 -7.10 20.32
N GLU A 173 -1.92 -7.77 19.18
CA GLU A 173 -3.06 -8.44 18.57
C GLU A 173 -3.63 -9.50 19.53
N ASN A 174 -4.95 -9.46 19.70
CA ASN A 174 -5.68 -10.34 20.62
C ASN A 174 -7.07 -10.66 20.07
N ALA A 175 -7.85 -11.48 20.79
CA ALA A 175 -9.16 -11.95 20.38
C ALA A 175 -10.16 -10.83 20.04
N ASP A 176 -10.05 -9.67 20.69
CA ASP A 176 -10.94 -8.52 20.40
C ASP A 176 -10.74 -7.98 18.98
N PHE A 177 -9.54 -8.12 18.43
CA PHE A 177 -9.26 -7.77 17.02
C PHE A 177 -9.73 -8.84 16.03
N ALA A 178 -10.06 -10.04 16.47
CA ALA A 178 -10.57 -11.07 15.55
C ALA A 178 -11.87 -10.60 14.87
N ASP A 179 -12.72 -9.84 15.56
CA ASP A 179 -13.95 -9.22 15.05
C ASP A 179 -14.06 -7.77 15.53
N GLY A 180 -12.95 -7.03 15.38
CA GLY A 180 -12.76 -5.72 16.01
C GLY A 180 -13.72 -4.66 15.49
N GLU A 181 -14.07 -4.70 14.21
CA GLU A 181 -14.98 -3.76 13.57
C GLU A 181 -16.40 -3.91 14.15
N ARG A 182 -16.88 -5.15 14.32
CA ARG A 182 -18.17 -5.42 14.98
C ARG A 182 -18.14 -5.05 16.45
N LEU A 183 -17.05 -5.35 17.14
CA LEU A 183 -16.89 -5.00 18.55
C LEU A 183 -16.97 -3.47 18.74
N VAL A 184 -16.27 -2.72 17.91
CA VAL A 184 -16.29 -1.25 17.92
C VAL A 184 -17.65 -0.70 17.52
N ALA A 185 -18.31 -1.29 16.51
CA ALA A 185 -19.64 -0.89 16.08
C ALA A 185 -20.69 -1.05 17.21
N GLN A 186 -20.64 -2.17 17.94
CA GLN A 186 -21.61 -2.46 19.00
C GLN A 186 -21.28 -1.75 20.33
N ARG A 187 -20.02 -1.38 20.55
CA ARG A 187 -19.60 -0.61 21.74
C ARG A 187 -19.57 0.89 21.53
N HIS A 188 -19.59 1.36 20.29
CA HIS A 188 -19.33 2.76 19.92
C HIS A 188 -18.00 3.29 20.49
N GLY A 189 -16.94 2.49 20.36
CA GLY A 189 -15.63 2.77 20.93
C GLY A 189 -14.50 2.79 19.89
N ALA A 190 -13.30 2.43 20.33
CA ALA A 190 -12.15 2.25 19.47
C ALA A 190 -11.25 1.12 20.00
N LEU A 191 -10.48 0.49 19.07
CA LEU A 191 -9.41 -0.44 19.36
C LEU A 191 -8.14 0.07 18.69
N ARG A 192 -6.99 -0.08 19.34
CA ARG A 192 -5.69 0.24 18.75
C ARG A 192 -4.67 -0.79 19.18
N GLY A 193 -3.86 -1.29 18.24
CA GLY A 193 -2.86 -2.30 18.53
C GLY A 193 -1.93 -2.60 17.37
N HIS A 194 -0.89 -3.35 17.66
CA HIS A 194 0.06 -3.86 16.66
C HIS A 194 -0.36 -5.26 16.24
N LEU A 195 -0.90 -5.35 15.02
CA LEU A 195 -1.35 -6.60 14.39
C LEU A 195 -0.26 -7.12 13.46
N ILE A 196 -0.30 -8.42 13.18
CA ILE A 196 0.61 -9.03 12.21
C ILE A 196 0.05 -8.89 10.80
N GLU A 197 0.77 -8.17 9.95
CA GLU A 197 0.55 -8.18 8.51
C GLU A 197 1.29 -9.40 7.91
N THR A 198 0.54 -10.44 7.57
CA THR A 198 1.09 -11.73 7.16
C THR A 198 1.74 -11.71 5.78
N LEU A 199 1.26 -10.85 4.88
CA LEU A 199 1.84 -10.73 3.54
C LEU A 199 3.26 -10.14 3.60
N LYS A 200 3.47 -9.09 4.39
CA LYS A 200 4.77 -8.42 4.55
C LYS A 200 5.59 -8.95 5.73
N VAL A 201 4.98 -9.77 6.57
CA VAL A 201 5.58 -10.35 7.79
C VAL A 201 6.17 -9.25 8.68
N ARG A 202 5.34 -8.30 9.07
CA ARG A 202 5.70 -7.16 9.93
C ARG A 202 4.60 -6.83 10.95
N PRO A 203 4.92 -6.12 12.05
CA PRO A 203 3.90 -5.47 12.85
C PRO A 203 3.23 -4.34 12.04
N ARG A 204 1.92 -4.18 12.22
CA ARG A 204 1.11 -3.08 11.65
C ARG A 204 0.34 -2.42 12.78
N GLU A 205 0.63 -1.15 13.08
CA GLU A 205 -0.16 -0.41 14.05
C GLU A 205 -1.51 -0.05 13.43
N THR A 206 -2.58 -0.64 13.94
CA THR A 206 -3.94 -0.51 13.41
C THR A 206 -4.84 0.17 14.42
N GLU A 207 -5.64 1.11 13.93
CA GLU A 207 -6.74 1.72 14.68
C GLU A 207 -8.07 1.36 14.03
N ILE A 208 -9.03 0.88 14.85
CA ILE A 208 -10.42 0.64 14.47
C ILE A 208 -11.26 1.56 15.34
N ALA A 209 -12.06 2.45 14.72
CA ALA A 209 -12.81 3.47 15.46
C ALA A 209 -14.26 3.61 14.97
N PHE A 210 -15.20 3.75 15.90
CA PHE A 210 -16.58 4.13 15.57
C PHE A 210 -16.61 5.59 15.14
N VAL A 211 -17.29 5.86 14.01
CA VAL A 211 -17.38 7.22 13.45
C VAL A 211 -18.76 7.82 13.64
N ARG A 212 -19.81 7.12 13.21
CA ARG A 212 -21.20 7.61 13.22
C ARG A 212 -22.21 6.50 13.01
N ARG A 213 -23.47 6.84 13.25
CA ARG A 213 -24.63 6.10 12.74
C ARG A 213 -25.08 6.77 11.45
N GLU A 214 -25.53 5.98 10.49
CA GLU A 214 -26.16 6.49 9.28
C GLU A 214 -27.29 5.58 8.82
N ARG A 215 -28.24 6.16 8.08
CA ARG A 215 -29.33 5.43 7.45
C ARG A 215 -28.91 5.05 6.04
N LEU A 216 -28.76 3.77 5.80
CA LEU A 216 -28.46 3.25 4.47
C LEU A 216 -29.75 3.08 3.69
N VAL A 217 -29.86 3.73 2.55
CA VAL A 217 -30.98 3.60 1.61
C VAL A 217 -30.44 3.04 0.30
N ALA A 218 -30.85 1.81 -0.02
CA ALA A 218 -30.53 1.15 -1.29
C ALA A 218 -31.81 0.50 -1.84
N PRO A 219 -31.92 0.17 -3.13
CA PRO A 219 -33.11 -0.46 -3.69
C PRO A 219 -33.51 -1.73 -2.90
N GLY A 220 -34.65 -1.65 -2.18
CA GLY A 220 -35.18 -2.74 -1.37
C GLY A 220 -34.55 -2.92 0.01
N VAL A 221 -33.64 -2.03 0.41
CA VAL A 221 -32.98 -2.05 1.73
C VAL A 221 -33.02 -0.65 2.33
N GLU A 222 -33.56 -0.54 3.53
CA GLU A 222 -33.51 0.65 4.36
C GLU A 222 -33.21 0.23 5.78
N GLU A 223 -32.01 0.52 6.26
CA GLU A 223 -31.54 0.08 7.56
C GLU A 223 -30.58 1.08 8.21
N GLU A 224 -30.56 1.08 9.54
CA GLU A 224 -29.58 1.83 10.33
C GLU A 224 -28.29 1.03 10.44
N VAL A 225 -27.15 1.68 10.15
CA VAL A 225 -25.83 1.07 10.23
C VAL A 225 -24.88 1.91 11.07
N SER A 226 -23.98 1.24 11.76
CA SER A 226 -22.80 1.84 12.37
C SER A 226 -21.69 1.93 11.32
N VAL A 227 -21.09 3.11 11.17
CA VAL A 227 -19.90 3.32 10.35
C VAL A 227 -18.69 3.26 11.26
N VAL A 228 -17.78 2.35 10.93
CA VAL A 228 -16.52 2.13 11.62
C VAL A 228 -15.38 2.30 10.62
N THR A 229 -14.31 2.94 11.01
CA THR A 229 -13.09 3.03 10.21
C THR A 229 -12.04 2.06 10.74
N GLU A 230 -11.34 1.39 9.83
CA GLU A 230 -10.10 0.67 10.10
C GLU A 230 -8.99 1.31 9.26
N GLN A 231 -7.88 1.64 9.90
CA GLN A 231 -6.71 2.14 9.17
C GLN A 231 -5.40 1.76 9.88
N GLU A 232 -4.35 1.58 9.12
CA GLU A 232 -2.98 1.60 9.64
C GLU A 232 -2.60 3.04 10.00
N VAL A 233 -1.88 3.22 11.10
CA VAL A 233 -1.42 4.56 11.51
C VAL A 233 -0.46 5.11 10.45
N GLY A 234 -0.87 6.19 9.79
CA GLY A 234 -0.14 6.81 8.68
C GLY A 234 -0.83 6.66 7.32
N ASP A 235 -1.79 5.77 7.18
CA ASP A 235 -2.60 5.65 5.95
C ASP A 235 -3.37 6.96 5.68
N LYS A 236 -3.55 7.28 4.41
CA LYS A 236 -4.26 8.49 3.96
C LYS A 236 -5.75 8.27 3.75
N LEU A 237 -6.16 7.02 3.53
CA LEU A 237 -7.55 6.62 3.36
C LEU A 237 -7.87 5.43 4.28
N PRO A 238 -8.81 5.61 5.24
CA PRO A 238 -9.31 4.49 6.02
C PRO A 238 -10.18 3.55 5.17
N THR A 239 -10.30 2.30 5.59
CA THR A 239 -11.39 1.43 5.16
C THR A 239 -12.61 1.73 6.02
N GLU A 240 -13.71 2.15 5.42
CA GLU A 240 -15.00 2.34 6.10
C GLU A 240 -15.81 1.04 6.05
N TRP A 241 -16.28 0.59 7.21
CA TRP A 241 -17.14 -0.57 7.40
C TRP A 241 -18.53 -0.12 7.75
N ARG A 242 -19.57 -0.64 7.09
CA ARG A 242 -20.96 -0.45 7.44
C ARG A 242 -21.50 -1.72 8.05
N ILE A 243 -21.93 -1.62 9.32
CA ILE A 243 -22.34 -2.77 10.14
C ILE A 243 -23.75 -2.50 10.66
N ALA A 244 -24.68 -3.39 10.34
CA ALA A 244 -26.06 -3.35 10.80
C ALA A 244 -26.19 -3.71 12.28
N ASP A 245 -27.34 -3.41 12.88
CA ASP A 245 -27.59 -3.64 14.33
C ASP A 245 -27.59 -5.12 14.73
N ASP A 246 -27.84 -6.02 13.77
CA ASP A 246 -27.73 -7.47 13.95
C ASP A 246 -26.28 -7.98 13.88
N GLY A 247 -25.32 -7.10 13.61
CA GLY A 247 -23.89 -7.40 13.46
C GLY A 247 -23.48 -7.83 12.06
N ARG A 248 -24.39 -7.87 11.11
CA ARG A 248 -24.05 -8.17 9.70
C ARG A 248 -23.23 -7.04 9.09
N VAL A 249 -22.10 -7.37 8.48
CA VAL A 249 -21.35 -6.42 7.64
C VAL A 249 -22.13 -6.23 6.34
N VAL A 250 -22.53 -5.01 6.04
CA VAL A 250 -23.26 -4.67 4.81
C VAL A 250 -22.29 -4.45 3.66
N ASP A 251 -21.34 -3.58 3.87
CA ASP A 251 -20.24 -3.33 2.93
C ASP A 251 -18.99 -2.75 3.65
N MET A 252 -17.90 -2.77 2.91
CA MET A 252 -16.63 -2.11 3.25
C MET A 252 -16.21 -1.28 2.05
N ARG A 253 -15.59 -0.11 2.29
CA ARG A 253 -15.16 0.80 1.22
C ARG A 253 -13.79 1.39 1.54
N GLN A 254 -12.96 1.51 0.52
CA GLN A 254 -11.75 2.31 0.58
C GLN A 254 -11.77 3.33 -0.57
N GLY A 255 -12.01 4.59 -0.24
CA GLY A 255 -12.25 5.63 -1.23
C GLY A 255 -13.42 5.30 -2.18
N GLU A 256 -13.35 5.81 -3.40
CA GLU A 256 -14.37 5.57 -4.44
C GLU A 256 -14.06 4.31 -5.29
N GLY A 257 -12.82 3.83 -5.24
CA GLY A 257 -12.32 2.78 -6.13
C GLY A 257 -12.63 1.36 -5.68
N VAL A 258 -12.77 1.13 -4.39
CA VAL A 258 -12.88 -0.22 -3.82
C VAL A 258 -14.14 -0.37 -3.00
N LEU A 259 -14.94 -1.38 -3.34
CA LEU A 259 -16.13 -1.78 -2.61
C LEU A 259 -16.12 -3.28 -2.36
N VAL A 260 -16.35 -3.69 -1.14
CA VAL A 260 -16.61 -5.08 -0.75
C VAL A 260 -18.02 -5.15 -0.19
N ARG A 261 -18.87 -5.96 -0.79
CA ARG A 261 -20.29 -6.05 -0.44
C ARG A 261 -20.67 -7.46 -0.02
N ALA A 262 -21.42 -7.57 1.06
CA ALA A 262 -22.00 -8.85 1.49
C ALA A 262 -22.90 -9.45 0.40
N GLU A 263 -22.64 -10.70 0.06
CA GLU A 263 -23.38 -11.45 -0.97
C GLU A 263 -23.43 -12.93 -0.62
N PRO A 264 -24.45 -13.68 -1.10
CA PRO A 264 -24.41 -15.12 -1.04
C PRO A 264 -23.17 -15.69 -1.75
N GLU A 265 -22.59 -16.79 -1.27
CA GLU A 265 -21.37 -17.41 -1.79
C GLU A 265 -21.33 -17.54 -3.32
N VAL A 266 -22.38 -18.10 -3.90
CA VAL A 266 -22.49 -18.31 -5.36
C VAL A 266 -22.37 -16.99 -6.12
N ARG A 267 -22.96 -15.92 -5.57
CA ARG A 267 -22.90 -14.60 -6.19
C ARG A 267 -21.52 -13.93 -5.99
N ALA A 268 -20.94 -14.06 -4.80
CA ALA A 268 -19.62 -13.53 -4.49
C ALA A 268 -18.56 -14.12 -5.44
N LYS A 269 -18.63 -15.42 -5.71
CA LYS A 269 -17.71 -16.14 -6.60
C LYS A 269 -17.97 -15.94 -8.11
N ALA A 270 -19.06 -15.30 -8.51
CA ALA A 270 -19.35 -14.99 -9.91
C ALA A 270 -18.57 -13.74 -10.35
N LEU A 271 -17.35 -13.94 -10.85
CA LEU A 271 -16.43 -12.86 -11.22
C LEU A 271 -16.68 -12.33 -12.63
N GLU A 272 -16.31 -11.07 -12.84
CA GLU A 272 -16.29 -10.43 -14.16
C GLU A 272 -14.86 -10.42 -14.74
N ASN A 273 -14.74 -10.15 -16.03
CA ASN A 273 -13.47 -9.84 -16.65
C ASN A 273 -13.13 -8.38 -16.39
N VAL A 274 -12.09 -8.15 -15.60
CA VAL A 274 -11.69 -6.81 -15.13
C VAL A 274 -10.32 -6.47 -15.70
N GLU A 275 -10.30 -5.60 -16.71
CA GLU A 275 -9.08 -5.02 -17.28
C GLU A 275 -8.56 -3.90 -16.36
N LEU A 276 -7.56 -4.22 -15.55
CA LEU A 276 -7.11 -3.33 -14.49
C LEU A 276 -6.47 -2.05 -15.03
N PHE A 277 -5.68 -2.14 -16.10
CA PHE A 277 -5.11 -0.94 -16.74
C PHE A 277 -6.19 -0.03 -17.31
N ALA A 278 -7.28 -0.58 -17.85
CA ALA A 278 -8.39 0.22 -18.36
C ALA A 278 -9.12 0.97 -17.25
N LEU A 279 -9.28 0.35 -16.08
CA LEU A 279 -9.92 0.97 -14.91
C LEU A 279 -9.01 2.00 -14.21
N GLY A 280 -7.72 1.69 -14.06
CA GLY A 280 -6.74 2.55 -13.41
C GLY A 280 -6.22 3.67 -14.31
N ARG A 281 -6.62 3.71 -15.58
CA ARG A 281 -6.19 4.73 -16.54
C ARG A 281 -6.81 6.07 -16.24
N VAL A 282 -5.97 7.12 -16.13
CA VAL A 282 -6.40 8.51 -16.02
C VAL A 282 -6.14 9.23 -17.35
N PRO A 283 -7.16 9.44 -18.19
CA PRO A 283 -7.00 10.09 -19.49
C PRO A 283 -6.44 11.50 -19.35
N VAL A 284 -5.60 11.91 -20.30
CA VAL A 284 -5.09 13.28 -20.42
C VAL A 284 -5.66 13.95 -21.67
N PRO A 285 -5.92 15.27 -21.64
CA PRO A 285 -6.58 15.96 -22.77
C PRO A 285 -5.70 16.12 -24.01
N ARG A 286 -4.40 15.87 -23.89
CA ARG A 286 -3.42 15.91 -25.01
C ARG A 286 -2.19 15.07 -24.69
N PRO A 287 -1.40 14.64 -25.72
CA PRO A 287 -0.12 13.97 -25.49
C PRO A 287 0.84 14.80 -24.66
N LEU A 288 1.59 14.13 -23.78
CA LEU A 288 2.61 14.75 -22.92
C LEU A 288 4.02 14.42 -23.45
N PRO A 289 4.96 15.36 -23.30
CA PRO A 289 6.36 15.08 -23.63
C PRO A 289 6.96 14.13 -22.59
N ARG A 290 7.69 13.14 -23.05
CA ARG A 290 8.48 12.22 -22.24
C ARG A 290 9.95 12.46 -22.45
N ASP A 291 10.78 12.17 -21.44
CA ASP A 291 12.26 12.24 -21.49
C ASP A 291 12.81 13.62 -21.87
N VAL A 292 12.06 14.68 -21.66
CA VAL A 292 12.50 16.04 -21.94
C VAL A 292 12.42 16.92 -20.69
N PRO A 293 13.37 17.85 -20.50
CA PRO A 293 13.28 18.85 -19.44
C PRO A 293 12.07 19.75 -19.68
N ALA A 294 11.09 19.63 -18.80
CA ALA A 294 9.85 20.41 -18.87
C ALA A 294 9.25 20.58 -17.46
N THR A 295 8.35 21.55 -17.35
CA THR A 295 7.37 21.60 -16.26
C THR A 295 6.00 21.29 -16.84
N ILE A 296 5.30 20.34 -16.26
CA ILE A 296 3.92 20.02 -16.62
C ILE A 296 3.02 20.46 -15.48
N VAL A 297 2.02 21.26 -15.80
CA VAL A 297 1.00 21.68 -14.84
C VAL A 297 -0.29 20.93 -15.13
N TYR A 298 -0.70 20.09 -14.18
CA TYR A 298 -1.93 19.33 -14.24
C TYR A 298 -3.02 20.05 -13.46
N GLN A 299 -4.25 20.07 -14.00
CA GLN A 299 -5.47 20.44 -13.27
C GLN A 299 -6.18 19.13 -12.89
N LEU A 300 -6.15 18.79 -11.61
CA LEU A 300 -6.66 17.51 -11.09
C LEU A 300 -7.97 17.72 -10.35
N ALA A 301 -8.91 16.78 -10.50
CA ALA A 301 -10.11 16.66 -9.67
C ALA A 301 -10.16 15.27 -9.04
N GLY A 302 -10.84 15.13 -7.91
CA GLY A 302 -10.97 13.85 -7.20
C GLY A 302 -9.73 13.41 -6.42
N LEU A 303 -8.75 14.32 -6.20
CA LEU A 303 -7.56 14.03 -5.39
C LEU A 303 -7.73 14.60 -3.97
N PRO A 304 -7.89 13.76 -2.94
CA PRO A 304 -7.99 14.19 -1.54
C PRO A 304 -6.73 14.95 -1.09
N ARG A 305 -6.91 15.93 -0.19
CA ARG A 305 -5.81 16.78 0.28
C ARG A 305 -4.66 16.02 0.96
N GLY A 306 -4.96 14.89 1.58
CA GLY A 306 -3.96 14.01 2.20
C GLY A 306 -2.88 13.50 1.23
N PHE A 307 -3.18 13.47 -0.07
CA PHE A 307 -2.23 13.07 -1.13
C PHE A 307 -1.37 14.21 -1.67
N TRP A 308 -1.57 15.45 -1.22
CA TRP A 308 -0.80 16.59 -1.71
C TRP A 308 0.55 16.65 -0.99
N THR A 309 1.56 16.10 -1.60
CA THR A 309 2.91 16.10 -1.07
C THR A 309 3.79 16.99 -1.94
N ASP A 310 4.13 18.16 -1.42
CA ASP A 310 5.09 19.07 -2.06
C ASP A 310 6.51 18.55 -1.85
N ASP A 311 7.31 18.61 -2.89
CA ASP A 311 8.74 18.29 -2.84
C ASP A 311 9.57 19.21 -3.76
N ALA A 312 10.80 18.85 -4.03
CA ALA A 312 11.67 19.63 -4.92
C ALA A 312 11.23 19.60 -6.38
N ARG A 313 10.44 18.58 -6.79
CA ARG A 313 9.96 18.37 -8.17
C ARG A 313 8.54 18.82 -8.38
N GLN A 314 7.68 18.70 -7.35
CA GLN A 314 6.25 18.94 -7.50
C GLN A 314 5.69 19.88 -6.45
N ARG A 315 4.66 20.65 -6.84
CA ARG A 315 3.96 21.59 -5.97
C ARG A 315 2.49 21.63 -6.25
N PHE A 316 1.70 21.47 -5.19
CA PHE A 316 0.25 21.54 -5.23
C PHE A 316 -0.25 22.93 -4.86
N THR A 317 -1.25 23.41 -5.59
CA THR A 317 -1.93 24.70 -5.32
C THR A 317 -3.43 24.49 -5.41
N PRO A 318 -4.22 24.80 -4.36
CA PRO A 318 -5.67 24.69 -4.41
C PRO A 318 -6.27 25.52 -5.54
N GLY A 319 -7.20 24.95 -6.30
CA GLY A 319 -8.06 25.68 -7.25
C GLY A 319 -9.33 26.22 -6.58
N SER A 320 -10.08 27.07 -7.28
CA SER A 320 -11.30 27.72 -6.78
C SER A 320 -12.55 26.84 -6.83
N ASP A 321 -12.53 25.77 -7.59
CA ASP A 321 -13.68 24.93 -7.97
C ASP A 321 -13.57 23.48 -7.45
N GLY A 322 -12.79 23.27 -6.39
CA GLY A 322 -12.51 21.94 -5.84
C GLY A 322 -11.47 21.15 -6.64
N THR A 323 -10.87 21.75 -7.67
CA THR A 323 -9.71 21.19 -8.35
C THR A 323 -8.41 21.53 -7.62
N VAL A 324 -7.32 20.87 -8.00
CA VAL A 324 -5.97 21.19 -7.57
C VAL A 324 -5.06 21.36 -8.78
N SER A 325 -4.26 22.41 -8.78
CA SER A 325 -3.19 22.60 -9.75
C SER A 325 -1.91 21.95 -9.21
N LEU A 326 -1.33 21.04 -9.97
CA LEU A 326 -0.09 20.37 -9.66
C LEU A 326 0.96 20.69 -10.73
N ALA A 327 2.01 21.40 -10.34
CA ALA A 327 3.17 21.62 -11.19
C ALA A 327 4.24 20.55 -10.89
N VAL A 328 4.67 19.82 -11.92
CA VAL A 328 5.76 18.83 -11.82
C VAL A 328 6.89 19.25 -12.76
N THR A 329 8.11 19.35 -12.24
CA THR A 329 9.28 19.80 -13.01
C THR A 329 10.33 18.69 -13.05
N ALA A 330 10.79 18.33 -14.25
CA ALA A 330 11.98 17.52 -14.42
C ALA A 330 13.22 18.37 -14.09
N ARG A 331 14.03 17.88 -13.16
CA ARG A 331 15.21 18.62 -12.66
C ARG A 331 16.48 17.80 -12.84
N THR A 332 17.53 18.45 -13.28
CA THR A 332 18.88 17.88 -13.19
C THR A 332 19.31 17.91 -11.71
N PRO A 333 19.60 16.76 -11.07
CA PRO A 333 19.97 16.72 -9.67
C PRO A 333 21.36 17.35 -9.44
N LEU A 334 21.56 17.91 -8.24
CA LEU A 334 22.88 18.44 -7.85
C LEU A 334 23.96 17.35 -7.90
N ALA A 335 23.61 16.13 -7.55
CA ALA A 335 24.50 14.97 -7.58
C ALA A 335 24.90 14.53 -9.02
N ALA A 336 24.29 15.09 -10.07
CA ALA A 336 24.76 14.86 -11.44
C ALA A 336 26.14 15.50 -11.70
N ASP A 337 26.55 16.52 -10.92
CA ASP A 337 27.91 16.97 -10.82
C ASP A 337 28.70 16.03 -9.88
N PRO A 338 29.72 15.29 -10.38
CA PRO A 338 30.47 14.36 -9.54
C PRO A 338 31.14 15.00 -8.31
N ALA A 339 31.40 16.32 -8.34
CA ALA A 339 31.98 17.04 -7.21
C ALA A 339 30.96 17.27 -6.08
N ARG A 340 29.69 17.18 -6.39
CA ARG A 340 28.57 17.38 -5.43
C ARG A 340 27.92 16.08 -4.97
N ASP A 341 28.14 14.97 -5.70
CA ASP A 341 27.60 13.66 -5.31
C ASP A 341 28.11 13.28 -3.92
N THR A 342 27.21 12.83 -3.07
CA THR A 342 27.57 12.39 -1.71
C THR A 342 28.54 11.21 -1.81
N PRO A 343 29.72 11.26 -1.17
CA PRO A 343 30.62 10.12 -1.15
C PRO A 343 29.93 8.86 -0.65
N LEU A 344 30.01 7.76 -1.40
CA LEU A 344 29.28 6.52 -1.12
C LEU A 344 29.50 6.03 0.34
N ALA A 345 30.74 6.12 0.82
CA ALA A 345 31.09 5.73 2.20
C ALA A 345 30.43 6.63 3.29
N GLN A 346 29.81 7.74 2.90
CA GLN A 346 29.13 8.67 3.80
C GLN A 346 27.61 8.75 3.54
N ALA A 347 27.09 7.99 2.57
CA ALA A 347 25.71 8.10 2.13
C ALA A 347 24.69 7.90 3.26
N ALA A 348 24.93 6.94 4.16
CA ALA A 348 24.07 6.65 5.32
C ALA A 348 24.17 7.68 6.45
N LYS A 349 25.13 8.62 6.41
CA LYS A 349 25.34 9.53 7.53
C LYS A 349 24.19 10.52 7.70
N GLY A 350 23.53 10.46 8.88
CA GLY A 350 22.37 11.31 9.20
C GLY A 350 21.12 10.99 8.39
N ALA A 351 21.06 9.80 7.79
CA ALA A 351 19.86 9.29 7.17
C ALA A 351 18.89 8.76 8.23
N ASP A 352 17.61 8.78 7.91
CA ASP A 352 16.60 8.07 8.67
C ASP A 352 16.92 6.56 8.61
N PRO A 353 16.93 5.83 9.73
CA PRO A 353 17.17 4.39 9.73
C PRO A 353 16.29 3.63 8.74
N GLU A 354 15.09 4.08 8.50
CA GLU A 354 14.13 3.47 7.60
C GLU A 354 14.50 3.55 6.14
N ASP A 355 15.20 4.61 5.76
CA ASP A 355 15.63 4.80 4.39
C ASP A 355 16.89 4.00 4.04
N VAL A 356 17.55 3.39 5.04
CA VAL A 356 18.80 2.63 4.88
C VAL A 356 18.73 1.20 5.40
N SER A 357 17.75 0.87 6.26
CA SER A 357 17.64 -0.48 6.83
C SER A 357 16.91 -1.45 5.90
N ALA A 358 17.21 -2.74 6.06
CA ALA A 358 16.41 -3.80 5.48
C ALA A 358 15.00 -3.82 6.08
N ASN A 359 14.03 -4.21 5.28
CA ASN A 359 12.66 -4.43 5.72
C ASN A 359 12.05 -5.68 5.04
N GLY A 360 10.75 -5.92 5.26
CA GLY A 360 10.06 -7.10 4.75
C GLY A 360 10.07 -7.26 3.22
N SER A 361 10.14 -6.16 2.48
CA SER A 361 10.15 -6.16 1.01
C SER A 361 11.55 -5.87 0.46
N ALA A 362 12.18 -4.81 0.91
CA ALA A 362 13.56 -4.46 0.54
C ALA A 362 14.54 -5.12 1.54
N ASP A 363 14.71 -6.43 1.44
CA ASP A 363 15.61 -7.25 2.25
C ASP A 363 17.08 -7.03 1.88
N SER A 364 17.55 -5.80 2.09
CA SER A 364 18.86 -5.30 1.68
C SER A 364 20.05 -5.97 2.36
N ASP A 365 19.81 -6.73 3.41
CA ASP A 365 20.79 -7.57 4.14
C ASP A 365 20.91 -8.99 3.57
N HIS A 366 20.02 -9.39 2.65
CA HIS A 366 20.08 -10.70 2.02
C HIS A 366 21.41 -10.89 1.26
N PRO A 367 22.14 -12.03 1.43
CA PRO A 367 23.48 -12.22 0.86
C PRO A 367 23.57 -11.99 -0.64
N ALA A 368 22.57 -12.45 -1.42
CA ALA A 368 22.56 -12.26 -2.87
C ALA A 368 22.37 -10.77 -3.27
N ILE A 369 21.56 -10.02 -2.52
CA ILE A 369 21.35 -8.58 -2.72
C ILE A 369 22.65 -7.83 -2.43
N VAL A 370 23.29 -8.10 -1.28
CA VAL A 370 24.58 -7.48 -0.91
C VAL A 370 25.67 -7.77 -1.94
N ALA A 371 25.77 -9.03 -2.38
CA ALA A 371 26.77 -9.44 -3.37
C ALA A 371 26.57 -8.69 -4.69
N LEU A 372 25.34 -8.66 -5.22
CA LEU A 372 25.03 -7.97 -6.47
C LEU A 372 25.26 -6.46 -6.35
N ALA A 373 24.80 -5.84 -5.26
CA ALA A 373 24.97 -4.41 -5.03
C ALA A 373 26.45 -4.00 -5.07
N ARG A 374 27.32 -4.73 -4.37
CA ARG A 374 28.78 -4.48 -4.38
C ARG A 374 29.40 -4.70 -5.75
N GLN A 375 29.01 -5.77 -6.43
CA GLN A 375 29.50 -6.07 -7.78
C GLN A 375 29.15 -4.95 -8.76
N VAL A 376 27.91 -4.46 -8.76
CA VAL A 376 27.40 -3.43 -9.68
C VAL A 376 27.97 -2.06 -9.35
N ALA A 377 28.06 -1.71 -8.08
CA ALA A 377 28.66 -0.44 -7.66
C ALA A 377 30.12 -0.33 -8.13
N GLY A 378 30.89 -1.44 -8.07
CA GLY A 378 32.26 -1.50 -8.54
C GLY A 378 33.13 -0.40 -7.91
N ASP A 379 33.67 0.50 -8.75
CA ASP A 379 34.51 1.63 -8.37
C ASP A 379 33.75 2.95 -8.18
N ALA A 380 32.41 2.93 -8.15
CA ALA A 380 31.61 4.13 -7.93
C ALA A 380 31.96 4.78 -6.59
N ARG A 381 32.26 6.08 -6.61
CA ARG A 381 32.66 6.85 -5.42
C ARG A 381 31.51 7.66 -4.84
N GLY A 382 30.50 7.98 -5.65
CA GLY A 382 29.32 8.76 -5.28
C GLY A 382 28.08 7.88 -5.09
N ALA A 383 27.20 8.29 -4.22
CA ALA A 383 25.94 7.59 -3.92
C ALA A 383 24.99 7.58 -5.12
N TYR A 384 24.82 8.74 -5.78
CA TYR A 384 23.98 8.82 -6.98
C TYR A 384 24.57 8.05 -8.15
N ALA A 385 25.88 8.15 -8.37
CA ALA A 385 26.56 7.40 -9.42
C ALA A 385 26.41 5.87 -9.21
N ALA A 386 26.52 5.39 -7.96
CA ALA A 386 26.25 4.00 -7.62
C ALA A 386 24.78 3.64 -7.87
N ALA A 387 23.83 4.46 -7.40
CA ALA A 387 22.40 4.23 -7.58
C ALA A 387 22.00 4.14 -9.07
N LEU A 388 22.58 4.95 -9.93
CA LEU A 388 22.33 4.86 -11.37
C LEU A 388 22.82 3.54 -11.98
N ARG A 389 24.01 3.04 -11.59
CA ARG A 389 24.48 1.72 -12.02
C ARG A 389 23.54 0.61 -11.58
N LEU A 390 23.03 0.68 -10.32
CA LEU A 390 22.07 -0.28 -9.80
C LEU A 390 20.76 -0.22 -10.58
N SER A 391 20.19 0.97 -10.78
CA SER A 391 18.96 1.19 -11.54
C SER A 391 19.07 0.67 -12.97
N THR A 392 20.15 0.99 -13.67
CA THR A 392 20.43 0.48 -15.03
C THR A 392 20.52 -1.06 -15.03
N THR A 393 21.22 -1.64 -14.07
CA THR A 393 21.36 -3.11 -13.97
C THR A 393 19.99 -3.77 -13.73
N VAL A 394 19.13 -3.17 -12.90
CA VAL A 394 17.78 -3.69 -12.67
C VAL A 394 16.94 -3.59 -13.93
N HIS A 395 16.99 -2.45 -14.62
CA HIS A 395 16.32 -2.24 -15.91
C HIS A 395 16.69 -3.30 -16.96
N GLU A 396 17.99 -3.56 -17.10
CA GLU A 396 18.50 -4.52 -18.09
C GLU A 396 18.26 -5.99 -17.70
N ARG A 397 18.21 -6.30 -16.39
CA ARG A 397 18.16 -7.66 -15.87
C ARG A 397 16.75 -8.19 -15.75
N LEU A 398 15.78 -7.35 -15.38
CA LEU A 398 14.41 -7.78 -15.17
C LEU A 398 13.63 -7.77 -16.50
N ARG A 399 12.96 -8.88 -16.78
CA ARG A 399 11.97 -8.92 -17.86
C ARG A 399 10.64 -8.41 -17.33
N THR A 400 10.01 -7.48 -18.05
CA THR A 400 8.68 -7.00 -17.70
C THR A 400 7.68 -8.15 -17.64
N ALA A 401 7.00 -8.31 -16.51
CA ALA A 401 5.98 -9.30 -16.28
C ALA A 401 4.92 -8.73 -15.32
N TYR A 402 3.81 -8.29 -15.88
CA TYR A 402 2.69 -7.79 -15.09
C TYR A 402 2.09 -8.90 -14.23
N GLY A 403 1.74 -8.56 -12.97
CA GLY A 403 1.18 -9.50 -12.02
C GLY A 403 2.17 -10.52 -11.46
N ALA A 404 3.47 -10.36 -11.68
CA ALA A 404 4.46 -11.09 -10.90
C ALA A 404 4.21 -10.81 -9.41
N SER A 405 4.26 -11.84 -8.57
CA SER A 405 3.96 -11.70 -7.14
C SER A 405 5.20 -11.96 -6.30
N HIS A 406 6.23 -11.14 -6.51
CA HIS A 406 7.44 -11.22 -5.73
C HIS A 406 7.50 -10.05 -4.75
N ASP A 407 7.09 -10.30 -3.49
CA ASP A 407 6.99 -9.25 -2.48
C ASP A 407 8.35 -8.88 -1.86
N ARG A 408 9.42 -9.63 -2.18
CA ARG A 408 10.77 -9.41 -1.64
C ARG A 408 11.79 -9.22 -2.74
N ALA A 409 12.73 -8.30 -2.52
CA ALA A 409 13.79 -8.00 -3.49
C ALA A 409 14.65 -9.23 -3.84
N SER A 410 14.94 -10.10 -2.88
CA SER A 410 15.68 -11.35 -3.12
C SER A 410 14.90 -12.32 -4.02
N ASP A 411 13.58 -12.42 -3.85
CA ASP A 411 12.72 -13.26 -4.69
C ASP A 411 12.62 -12.70 -6.12
N VAL A 412 12.49 -11.36 -6.25
CA VAL A 412 12.56 -10.66 -7.54
C VAL A 412 13.88 -10.93 -8.26
N LEU A 413 15.00 -10.82 -7.53
CA LEU A 413 16.33 -11.10 -8.08
C LEU A 413 16.46 -12.54 -8.59
N ALA A 414 15.94 -13.50 -7.84
CA ALA A 414 15.96 -14.92 -8.22
C ALA A 414 15.06 -15.19 -9.44
N ALA A 415 13.88 -14.57 -9.50
CA ALA A 415 12.92 -14.75 -10.59
C ALA A 415 13.34 -14.05 -11.90
N GLY A 416 14.10 -12.96 -11.83
CA GLY A 416 14.57 -12.18 -12.99
C GLY A 416 13.43 -11.57 -13.82
N ARG A 417 12.28 -11.32 -13.21
CA ARG A 417 11.09 -10.75 -13.86
C ARG A 417 10.24 -9.98 -12.86
N GLY A 418 9.52 -8.97 -13.34
CA GLY A 418 8.62 -8.19 -12.51
C GLY A 418 8.03 -7.00 -13.26
N ASP A 419 7.10 -6.30 -12.65
CA ASP A 419 6.58 -5.02 -13.13
C ASP A 419 7.29 -3.82 -12.46
N CYS A 420 6.69 -2.65 -12.49
CA CYS A 420 7.29 -1.44 -11.91
C CYS A 420 7.61 -1.59 -10.41
N SER A 421 6.83 -2.37 -9.70
CA SER A 421 6.98 -2.59 -8.27
C SER A 421 8.24 -3.39 -7.96
N GLU A 422 8.42 -4.50 -8.68
CA GLU A 422 9.58 -5.35 -8.51
C GLU A 422 10.87 -4.63 -8.94
N HIS A 423 10.81 -3.80 -10.00
CA HIS A 423 11.95 -2.95 -10.38
C HIS A 423 12.29 -1.96 -9.26
N ALA A 424 11.28 -1.33 -8.65
CA ALA A 424 11.48 -0.37 -7.58
C ALA A 424 12.04 -1.04 -6.32
N VAL A 425 11.40 -2.10 -5.82
CA VAL A 425 11.82 -2.76 -4.58
C VAL A 425 13.23 -3.35 -4.68
N LEU A 426 13.58 -3.95 -5.83
CA LEU A 426 14.92 -4.49 -6.04
C LEU A 426 15.97 -3.37 -6.06
N THR A 427 15.67 -2.25 -6.72
CA THR A 427 16.58 -1.10 -6.76
C THR A 427 16.78 -0.49 -5.38
N VAL A 428 15.70 -0.34 -4.57
CA VAL A 428 15.78 0.12 -3.18
C VAL A 428 16.63 -0.82 -2.33
N ALA A 429 16.40 -2.14 -2.41
CA ALA A 429 17.18 -3.10 -1.64
C ALA A 429 18.68 -3.05 -1.99
N LEU A 430 19.03 -2.99 -3.29
CA LEU A 430 20.40 -2.86 -3.73
C LEU A 430 21.04 -1.55 -3.25
N ALA A 431 20.32 -0.44 -3.31
CA ALA A 431 20.81 0.86 -2.84
C ALA A 431 21.06 0.86 -1.32
N ARG A 432 20.10 0.34 -0.54
CA ARG A 432 20.24 0.21 0.92
C ARG A 432 21.38 -0.73 1.32
N ALA A 433 21.63 -1.80 0.56
CA ALA A 433 22.76 -2.71 0.79
C ALA A 433 24.13 -1.99 0.70
N LEU A 434 24.19 -0.85 0.04
CA LEU A 434 25.36 0.05 -0.03
C LEU A 434 25.27 1.22 0.96
N GLY A 435 24.25 1.28 1.80
CA GLY A 435 24.00 2.39 2.71
C GLY A 435 23.49 3.66 2.01
N ILE A 436 22.98 3.57 0.79
CA ILE A 436 22.37 4.70 0.08
C ILE A 436 20.92 4.85 0.56
N PRO A 437 20.55 5.98 1.19
CA PRO A 437 19.17 6.21 1.59
C PRO A 437 18.27 6.18 0.37
N SER A 438 17.25 5.32 0.38
CA SER A 438 16.37 5.10 -0.76
C SER A 438 14.99 4.68 -0.33
N ARG A 439 14.00 5.02 -1.16
CA ARG A 439 12.60 4.70 -0.93
C ARG A 439 11.85 4.51 -2.23
N GLU A 440 10.81 3.72 -2.17
CA GLU A 440 9.86 3.57 -3.25
C GLU A 440 8.91 4.78 -3.28
N VAL A 441 8.49 5.19 -4.45
CA VAL A 441 7.51 6.24 -4.68
C VAL A 441 6.41 5.70 -5.56
N TYR A 442 5.16 6.00 -5.20
CA TYR A 442 3.98 5.57 -5.92
C TYR A 442 3.18 6.74 -6.42
N GLY A 443 2.62 6.57 -7.61
CA GLY A 443 1.83 7.62 -8.22
C GLY A 443 1.43 7.30 -9.64
N LEU A 444 1.50 8.27 -10.51
CA LEU A 444 1.12 8.14 -11.91
C LEU A 444 2.29 8.49 -12.83
N VAL A 445 2.35 7.81 -13.97
CA VAL A 445 3.27 8.14 -15.06
C VAL A 445 2.53 8.14 -16.39
N TYR A 446 2.91 9.04 -17.29
CA TYR A 446 2.37 9.02 -18.66
C TYR A 446 3.04 7.94 -19.48
N ALA A 447 2.25 6.98 -19.92
CA ALA A 447 2.69 5.84 -20.70
C ALA A 447 1.67 5.48 -21.78
N SER A 448 2.06 4.60 -22.70
CA SER A 448 1.16 3.97 -23.67
C SER A 448 0.95 2.52 -23.28
N MET A 449 -0.28 2.14 -22.95
CA MET A 449 -0.69 0.78 -22.64
C MET A 449 -1.83 0.41 -23.58
N ASP A 450 -1.74 -0.73 -24.26
CA ASP A 450 -2.72 -1.15 -25.29
C ASP A 450 -2.99 -0.07 -26.35
N GLY A 451 -1.96 0.67 -26.76
CA GLY A 451 -2.07 1.76 -27.72
C GLY A 451 -2.85 2.98 -27.21
N LYS A 452 -3.07 3.10 -25.91
CA LYS A 452 -3.74 4.22 -25.25
C LYS A 452 -2.78 5.01 -24.40
N ASP A 453 -2.56 6.24 -24.79
CA ASP A 453 -1.75 7.20 -24.05
C ASP A 453 -2.55 7.81 -22.90
N ALA A 454 -2.07 7.66 -21.67
CA ALA A 454 -2.71 8.18 -20.47
C ALA A 454 -1.73 8.22 -19.29
N LEU A 455 -2.17 8.72 -18.15
CA LEU A 455 -1.48 8.49 -16.90
C LEU A 455 -1.93 7.13 -16.35
N TYR A 456 -0.95 6.30 -15.95
CA TYR A 456 -1.14 4.98 -15.34
C TYR A 456 -0.47 4.93 -13.98
N TRP A 457 -1.01 4.12 -13.08
CA TRP A 457 -0.38 3.84 -11.80
C TRP A 457 1.00 3.23 -11.99
N HIS A 458 1.96 3.74 -11.23
CA HIS A 458 3.37 3.42 -11.41
C HIS A 458 4.15 3.51 -10.10
N ALA A 459 5.25 2.74 -10.01
CA ALA A 459 6.21 2.78 -8.93
C ALA A 459 7.60 3.09 -9.48
N TRP A 460 8.34 3.95 -8.78
CA TRP A 460 9.73 4.28 -9.07
C TRP A 460 10.52 4.46 -7.77
N VAL A 461 11.73 4.97 -7.85
CA VAL A 461 12.64 5.06 -6.71
C VAL A 461 13.10 6.50 -6.49
N GLU A 462 13.20 6.89 -5.23
CA GLU A 462 13.98 8.06 -4.83
C GLU A 462 15.21 7.61 -4.05
N VAL A 463 16.37 8.21 -4.40
CA VAL A 463 17.64 8.04 -3.70
C VAL A 463 18.11 9.38 -3.18
N ARG A 464 18.79 9.39 -2.02
CA ARG A 464 19.27 10.64 -1.43
C ARG A 464 20.75 10.85 -1.73
N SER A 465 21.07 11.98 -2.36
CA SER A 465 22.45 12.45 -2.56
C SER A 465 22.51 13.96 -2.67
N ALA A 466 23.63 14.58 -2.39
CA ALA A 466 23.83 16.03 -2.39
C ALA A 466 22.82 16.82 -1.54
N GLY A 467 22.25 16.18 -0.51
CA GLY A 467 21.23 16.79 0.38
C GLY A 467 19.82 16.81 -0.20
N GLU A 468 19.57 16.21 -1.36
CA GLU A 468 18.27 16.15 -2.02
C GLU A 468 17.81 14.71 -2.29
N TRP A 469 16.47 14.50 -2.38
CA TRP A 469 15.87 13.30 -2.91
C TRP A 469 15.81 13.39 -4.44
N ILE A 470 16.30 12.35 -5.11
CA ILE A 470 16.42 12.28 -6.55
C ILE A 470 15.58 11.12 -7.05
N ALA A 471 14.54 11.43 -7.83
CA ALA A 471 13.68 10.42 -8.44
C ALA A 471 14.37 9.81 -9.66
N ILE A 472 14.51 8.49 -9.67
CA ILE A 472 15.04 7.66 -10.76
C ILE A 472 14.03 6.58 -11.12
N ASP A 473 13.95 6.15 -12.36
CA ASP A 473 13.00 5.10 -12.75
C ASP A 473 13.71 3.89 -13.36
N PRO A 474 13.83 2.79 -12.61
CA PRO A 474 14.44 1.56 -13.13
C PRO A 474 13.56 0.83 -14.15
N THR A 475 12.26 1.08 -14.20
CA THR A 475 11.37 0.44 -15.16
C THR A 475 11.52 1.00 -16.56
N PHE A 476 11.61 2.33 -16.66
CA PHE A 476 11.83 3.03 -17.94
C PHE A 476 13.31 3.33 -18.24
N GLY A 477 14.22 2.97 -17.33
CA GLY A 477 15.65 3.24 -17.47
C GLY A 477 15.98 4.73 -17.39
N GLN A 478 15.15 5.54 -16.71
CA GLN A 478 15.36 6.98 -16.58
C GLN A 478 16.30 7.30 -15.42
N PRO A 479 17.45 7.95 -15.67
CA PRO A 479 18.37 8.37 -14.63
C PRO A 479 17.80 9.50 -13.75
N VAL A 480 16.83 10.22 -14.27
CA VAL A 480 16.00 11.21 -13.56
C VAL A 480 14.58 11.07 -14.08
N ALA A 481 13.65 10.79 -13.20
CA ALA A 481 12.24 10.69 -13.56
C ALA A 481 11.76 12.04 -14.15
N ASP A 482 11.15 12.01 -15.32
CA ASP A 482 10.69 13.20 -16.05
C ASP A 482 9.43 13.84 -15.40
N ALA A 483 8.95 14.94 -15.98
CA ALA A 483 7.81 15.68 -15.48
C ALA A 483 6.45 14.95 -15.62
N THR A 484 6.44 13.78 -16.25
CA THR A 484 5.24 12.94 -16.34
C THR A 484 5.01 12.08 -15.11
N HIS A 485 5.98 11.97 -14.20
CA HIS A 485 5.90 11.25 -12.94
C HIS A 485 5.26 12.12 -11.86
N VAL A 486 4.02 11.84 -11.52
CA VAL A 486 3.23 12.49 -10.48
C VAL A 486 3.28 11.65 -9.20
N ALA A 487 4.04 12.08 -8.19
CA ALA A 487 4.11 11.37 -6.91
C ALA A 487 2.85 11.64 -6.08
N LEU A 488 2.18 10.60 -5.65
CA LEU A 488 0.99 10.64 -4.81
C LEU A 488 1.22 10.05 -3.42
N SER A 489 2.16 9.13 -3.30
CA SER A 489 2.55 8.52 -2.04
C SER A 489 4.05 8.27 -2.05
N GLY A 490 4.73 8.60 -0.96
CA GLY A 490 6.18 8.40 -0.84
C GLY A 490 6.59 7.10 -0.17
N ARG A 491 5.70 6.39 0.51
CA ARG A 491 6.04 5.18 1.28
C ARG A 491 4.89 4.21 1.48
N ASP A 492 3.67 4.60 1.21
CA ASP A 492 2.52 3.75 1.42
C ASP A 492 1.64 3.66 0.16
N ARG A 493 1.25 2.44 -0.15
CA ARG A 493 0.53 2.06 -1.36
C ARG A 493 -0.91 1.68 -1.12
N SER A 494 -1.28 1.36 0.12
CA SER A 494 -2.61 0.85 0.47
C SER A 494 -3.71 1.79 -0.01
N ASP A 495 -3.41 3.09 -0.05
CA ASP A 495 -4.33 4.14 -0.43
C ASP A 495 -4.57 4.30 -1.93
N ALA A 496 -3.64 3.84 -2.78
CA ALA A 496 -3.72 4.08 -4.23
C ALA A 496 -4.97 3.44 -4.86
N GLY A 497 -5.39 2.28 -4.38
CA GLY A 497 -6.60 1.60 -4.83
C GLY A 497 -7.86 2.45 -4.66
N GLY A 498 -7.95 3.22 -3.58
CA GLY A 498 -9.09 4.09 -3.29
C GLY A 498 -9.23 5.28 -4.25
N LEU A 499 -8.18 5.64 -4.98
CA LEU A 499 -8.19 6.72 -5.98
C LEU A 499 -8.57 6.26 -7.39
N ILE A 500 -8.62 4.95 -7.64
CA ILE A 500 -9.04 4.40 -8.95
C ILE A 500 -10.46 4.89 -9.24
N ALA A 501 -10.67 5.39 -10.45
CA ALA A 501 -11.90 6.01 -10.94
C ALA A 501 -12.28 7.36 -10.30
N ALA A 502 -11.67 7.78 -9.19
CA ALA A 502 -11.93 9.09 -8.60
C ALA A 502 -11.12 10.22 -9.27
N LEU A 503 -9.86 9.93 -9.59
CA LEU A 503 -8.91 10.91 -10.10
C LEU A 503 -9.17 11.25 -11.58
N GLN A 504 -9.19 12.54 -11.90
CA GLN A 504 -9.41 13.05 -13.25
C GLN A 504 -8.42 14.18 -13.57
N VAL A 505 -7.90 14.20 -14.79
CA VAL A 505 -7.14 15.34 -15.34
C VAL A 505 -8.08 16.22 -16.15
N LYS A 506 -8.39 17.41 -15.63
CA LYS A 506 -9.28 18.39 -16.29
C LYS A 506 -8.53 19.25 -17.30
N GLY A 507 -7.22 19.41 -17.13
CA GLY A 507 -6.40 20.23 -18.03
C GLY A 507 -4.91 19.95 -17.84
N VAL A 508 -4.11 20.27 -18.84
CA VAL A 508 -2.66 20.15 -18.82
C VAL A 508 -2.03 21.31 -19.55
N GLU A 509 -1.04 21.95 -18.93
CA GLU A 509 -0.15 22.94 -19.54
C GLU A 509 1.30 22.39 -19.51
N VAL A 510 2.00 22.46 -20.64
CA VAL A 510 3.41 22.09 -20.73
C VAL A 510 4.22 23.37 -20.90
N ARG A 511 5.17 23.61 -20.00
CA ARG A 511 6.12 24.73 -20.04
C ARG A 511 7.52 24.19 -20.33
N PRO A 512 8.28 24.81 -21.23
CA PRO A 512 9.70 24.48 -21.39
C PRO A 512 10.43 24.65 -20.05
N ALA A 513 11.47 23.86 -19.80
CA ALA A 513 12.34 24.10 -18.67
C ALA A 513 12.95 25.50 -18.75
N GLU A 514 12.88 26.27 -17.66
CA GLU A 514 13.53 27.57 -17.59
C GLU A 514 15.04 27.40 -17.78
N SER A 515 15.60 28.14 -18.73
CA SER A 515 17.06 28.14 -18.89
C SER A 515 17.71 28.70 -17.61
N PRO A 516 18.88 28.19 -17.18
CA PRO A 516 19.53 28.65 -15.94
C PRO A 516 19.79 30.17 -15.88
N ARG A 517 19.76 30.87 -17.02
CA ARG A 517 19.87 32.33 -17.10
C ARG A 517 18.62 33.11 -16.67
N GLN A 518 17.44 32.49 -16.62
CA GLN A 518 16.21 33.18 -16.22
C GLN A 518 15.89 32.99 -14.73
N ALA A 519 16.30 31.89 -14.13
CA ALA A 519 16.12 31.65 -12.70
C ALA A 519 16.85 32.68 -11.82
N GLY A 520 18.00 33.20 -12.25
CA GLY A 520 18.74 34.26 -11.56
C GLY A 520 18.05 35.65 -11.60
N LYS A 521 17.23 35.93 -12.60
CA LYS A 521 16.51 37.21 -12.71
C LYS A 521 15.22 37.26 -11.87
N THR A 522 14.54 36.13 -11.75
CA THR A 522 13.30 36.05 -10.96
C THR A 522 13.60 36.08 -9.44
N ALA A 523 14.71 35.50 -9.00
CA ALA A 523 15.16 35.57 -7.61
C ALA A 523 15.64 36.99 -7.22
N ALA A 524 16.26 37.72 -8.14
CA ALA A 524 16.69 39.12 -7.90
C ALA A 524 15.52 40.11 -7.85
N ALA A 525 14.45 39.88 -8.60
CA ALA A 525 13.27 40.75 -8.60
C ALA A 525 12.39 40.62 -7.35
N GLN A 526 12.56 39.57 -6.54
CA GLN A 526 11.83 39.38 -5.29
C GLN A 526 12.56 39.93 -4.04
N GLN A 527 13.77 40.48 -4.20
CA GLN A 527 14.60 41.02 -3.11
C GLN A 527 14.71 42.55 -3.09
N GLU A 528 13.91 43.30 -3.85
CA GLU A 528 13.88 44.76 -3.66
C GLU A 528 13.12 45.11 -2.36
N PRO A 529 13.75 45.81 -1.42
CA PRO A 529 13.10 46.22 -0.18
C PRO A 529 12.08 47.33 -0.50
N ARG A 530 10.83 47.13 -0.10
CA ARG A 530 9.85 48.20 0.00
C ARG A 530 10.30 49.20 1.07
N ASN A 531 11.06 50.19 0.66
CA ASN A 531 11.27 51.43 1.42
C ASN A 531 10.39 52.50 0.82
N LYS A 532 9.29 52.79 1.47
CA LYS A 532 8.82 54.13 1.87
C LYS A 532 7.49 54.04 2.59
#